data_0c1b65fe7f8be7de76ea2a2ddf20226b
#
_entry.id   0c1b65fe7f8be7de76ea2a2ddf20226b
#
_cell.length_a   1.000
_cell.length_b   1.000
_cell.length_c   1.000
_cell.angle_alpha   90.00
_cell.angle_beta   90.00
_cell.angle_gamma   90.00
#
_symmetry.space_group_name_H-M   'P 1'
#
loop_
_entity.id
_entity.type
_entity.pdbx_description
1 polymer ?
#
loop_
_entity_poly.entity_id
_entity_poly.type
_entity_poly.pdbx_seq_one_letter_code
_entity_poly.pdbx_strand_id
1 'polypeptide(L)'
;MSLAPVLLIEDNLDDVELTRLAFAEAGIAHPLVVANDGAVALDWLHGRGVHAGRDATQLPALVLLDLNLPKLDGREVMQAIRADPATRHLPVVALSSSGEPFDIDTSFASGVDSYLQKPVDFARFIEEMRRLRAQWLDVRGN
;
A
#
# COMPACT_ATOMS: atom_id res chain seq x y z
N MET A 1 -13.32 -5.52 18.20
CA MET A 1 -13.33 -5.49 16.73
C MET A 1 -11.94 -5.29 16.19
N SER A 2 -11.60 -6.04 15.14
CA SER A 2 -10.29 -5.92 14.50
C SER A 2 -10.29 -4.77 13.52
N LEU A 3 -9.18 -4.06 13.46
CA LEU A 3 -8.97 -3.07 12.40
C LEU A 3 -8.66 -3.77 11.09
N ALA A 4 -9.14 -3.22 9.98
CA ALA A 4 -8.79 -3.74 8.68
C ALA A 4 -7.29 -3.59 8.43
N PRO A 5 -6.64 -4.55 7.75
CA PRO A 5 -5.20 -4.45 7.53
C PRO A 5 -4.84 -3.40 6.50
N VAL A 6 -3.57 -2.99 6.52
CA VAL A 6 -2.95 -2.24 5.45
C VAL A 6 -2.19 -3.25 4.59
N LEU A 7 -2.45 -3.26 3.29
CA LEU A 7 -1.75 -4.15 2.37
C LEU A 7 -0.52 -3.42 1.82
N LEU A 8 0.66 -3.96 2.12
CA LEU A 8 1.93 -3.44 1.60
C LEU A 8 2.41 -4.34 0.46
N ILE A 9 2.57 -3.79 -0.71
CA ILE A 9 3.09 -4.50 -1.89
C ILE A 9 4.53 -4.07 -2.08
N GLU A 10 5.46 -4.91 -1.62
CA GLU A 10 6.88 -4.57 -1.53
C GLU A 10 7.73 -5.84 -1.60
N ASP A 11 8.73 -5.88 -2.47
CA ASP A 11 9.61 -7.03 -2.63
C ASP A 11 10.90 -6.94 -1.81
N ASN A 12 11.29 -5.74 -1.39
CA ASN A 12 12.52 -5.53 -0.64
C ASN A 12 12.26 -5.74 0.86
N LEU A 13 12.91 -6.76 1.44
CA LEU A 13 12.69 -7.11 2.86
C LEU A 13 13.13 -6.00 3.81
N ASP A 14 14.17 -5.24 3.47
CA ASP A 14 14.62 -4.13 4.32
C ASP A 14 13.58 -3.02 4.34
N ASP A 15 12.97 -2.73 3.20
CA ASP A 15 11.89 -1.72 3.12
C ASP A 15 10.65 -2.19 3.87
N VAL A 16 10.35 -3.49 3.84
CA VAL A 16 9.25 -4.05 4.64
C VAL A 16 9.50 -3.82 6.12
N GLU A 17 10.71 -4.12 6.61
CA GLU A 17 11.04 -3.93 8.01
C GLU A 17 11.02 -2.46 8.42
N LEU A 18 11.53 -1.57 7.58
CA LEU A 18 11.44 -0.13 7.84
C LEU A 18 9.98 0.31 7.96
N THR A 19 9.11 -0.20 7.10
CA THR A 19 7.70 0.16 7.14
C THR A 19 7.04 -0.36 8.43
N ARG A 20 7.37 -1.59 8.85
CA ARG A 20 6.86 -2.12 10.12
C ARG A 20 7.28 -1.28 11.31
N LEU A 21 8.56 -0.91 11.35
CA LEU A 21 9.09 -0.08 12.43
C LEU A 21 8.46 1.32 12.42
N ALA A 22 8.30 1.90 11.24
CA ALA A 22 7.67 3.22 11.11
C ALA A 22 6.19 3.18 11.53
N PHE A 23 5.47 2.11 11.20
CA PHE A 23 4.09 1.93 11.66
C PHE A 23 4.00 1.91 13.19
N ALA A 24 4.89 1.14 13.82
CA ALA A 24 4.91 1.06 15.28
C ALA A 24 5.21 2.42 15.90
N GLU A 25 6.21 3.12 15.40
CA GLU A 25 6.60 4.44 15.91
C GLU A 25 5.54 5.51 15.65
N ALA A 26 4.80 5.39 14.55
CA ALA A 26 3.72 6.32 14.22
C ALA A 26 2.41 6.01 14.97
N GLY A 27 2.38 4.93 15.73
CA GLY A 27 1.19 4.54 16.47
C GLY A 27 0.08 3.96 15.61
N ILE A 28 0.41 3.35 14.47
CA ILE A 28 -0.57 2.73 13.58
C ILE A 28 -0.88 1.34 14.12
N ALA A 29 -2.13 1.11 14.54
CA ALA A 29 -2.56 -0.14 15.11
C ALA A 29 -3.08 -1.15 14.08
N HIS A 30 -3.29 -0.72 12.84
CA HIS A 30 -3.76 -1.61 11.77
C HIS A 30 -2.72 -2.68 11.47
N PRO A 31 -3.11 -3.96 11.32
CA PRO A 31 -2.16 -4.99 10.94
C PRO A 31 -1.55 -4.70 9.56
N LEU A 32 -0.31 -5.09 9.37
CA LEU A 32 0.38 -4.95 8.08
C LEU A 32 0.44 -6.31 7.41
N VAL A 33 -0.20 -6.43 6.26
CA VAL A 33 -0.12 -7.63 5.41
C VAL A 33 0.83 -7.32 4.27
N VAL A 34 1.80 -8.19 4.04
CA VAL A 34 2.83 -7.95 3.02
C VAL A 34 2.64 -8.92 1.88
N ALA A 35 2.63 -8.38 0.66
CA ALA A 35 2.69 -9.15 -0.57
C ALA A 35 4.00 -8.82 -1.29
N ASN A 36 4.74 -9.86 -1.69
CA ASN A 36 6.08 -9.69 -2.26
C ASN A 36 6.07 -9.20 -3.70
N ASP A 37 4.96 -9.37 -4.39
CA ASP A 37 4.81 -8.89 -5.77
C ASP A 37 3.34 -8.60 -6.06
N GLY A 38 3.11 -8.02 -7.25
CA GLY A 38 1.77 -7.60 -7.64
C GLY A 38 0.80 -8.76 -7.84
N ALA A 39 1.28 -9.88 -8.35
CA ALA A 39 0.42 -11.05 -8.58
C ALA A 39 -0.08 -11.61 -7.25
N VAL A 40 0.79 -11.72 -6.26
CA VAL A 40 0.41 -12.19 -4.92
C VAL A 40 -0.57 -11.21 -4.27
N ALA A 41 -0.33 -9.91 -4.45
CA ALA A 41 -1.23 -8.88 -3.92
C ALA A 41 -2.63 -9.00 -4.49
N LEU A 42 -2.75 -9.18 -5.81
CA LEU A 42 -4.05 -9.36 -6.45
C LEU A 42 -4.72 -10.65 -6.01
N ASP A 43 -3.96 -11.72 -5.85
CA ASP A 43 -4.49 -12.97 -5.32
C ASP A 43 -5.03 -12.79 -3.90
N TRP A 44 -4.32 -12.03 -3.07
CA TRP A 44 -4.78 -11.73 -1.71
C TRP A 44 -6.08 -10.92 -1.74
N LEU A 45 -6.13 -9.89 -2.58
CA LEU A 45 -7.32 -9.03 -2.69
C LEU A 45 -8.54 -9.81 -3.16
N HIS A 46 -8.37 -10.75 -4.07
CA HIS A 46 -9.47 -11.50 -4.65
C HIS A 46 -9.70 -12.86 -3.99
N GLY A 47 -8.91 -13.23 -2.99
CA GLY A 47 -9.06 -14.51 -2.29
C GLY A 47 -8.86 -15.70 -3.21
N ARG A 48 -7.79 -15.68 -4.00
CA ARG A 48 -7.50 -16.77 -4.96
C ARG A 48 -6.03 -17.19 -4.85
N GLY A 49 -5.63 -18.21 -5.61
CA GLY A 49 -4.27 -18.73 -5.57
C GLY A 49 -3.92 -19.25 -4.19
N VAL A 50 -2.78 -18.85 -3.65
CA VAL A 50 -2.36 -19.24 -2.29
C VAL A 50 -3.27 -18.66 -1.21
N HIS A 51 -4.10 -17.68 -1.57
CA HIS A 51 -5.03 -17.03 -0.65
C HIS A 51 -6.49 -17.43 -0.91
N ALA A 52 -6.72 -18.57 -1.53
CA ALA A 52 -8.05 -19.03 -1.93
C ALA A 52 -9.03 -19.19 -0.77
N GLY A 53 -8.52 -19.42 0.46
CA GLY A 53 -9.37 -19.53 1.65
C GLY A 53 -9.74 -18.21 2.29
N ARG A 54 -9.22 -17.11 1.79
CA ARG A 54 -9.47 -15.80 2.35
C ARG A 54 -10.82 -15.23 1.88
N ASP A 55 -11.52 -14.56 2.79
CA ASP A 55 -12.77 -13.87 2.45
C ASP A 55 -12.44 -12.55 1.71
N ALA A 56 -12.69 -12.54 0.40
CA ALA A 56 -12.39 -11.40 -0.46
C ALA A 56 -13.26 -10.17 -0.18
N THR A 57 -14.35 -10.32 0.60
CA THR A 57 -15.16 -9.16 0.99
C THR A 57 -14.52 -8.35 2.11
N GLN A 58 -13.50 -8.91 2.78
CA GLN A 58 -12.75 -8.20 3.81
C GLN A 58 -11.61 -7.44 3.18
N LEU A 59 -11.89 -6.22 2.74
CA LEU A 59 -10.94 -5.37 2.05
C LEU A 59 -9.97 -4.71 3.03
N PRO A 60 -8.74 -4.37 2.57
CA PRO A 60 -7.82 -3.60 3.41
C PRO A 60 -8.32 -2.16 3.59
N ALA A 61 -7.83 -1.51 4.66
CA ALA A 61 -8.13 -0.10 4.88
C ALA A 61 -7.36 0.80 3.90
N LEU A 62 -6.21 0.34 3.44
CA LEU A 62 -5.29 1.12 2.63
C LEU A 62 -4.33 0.16 1.91
N VAL A 63 -3.93 0.52 0.70
CA VAL A 63 -2.90 -0.19 -0.05
C VAL A 63 -1.68 0.71 -0.17
N LEU A 64 -0.51 0.21 0.26
CA LEU A 64 0.77 0.85 0.01
C LEU A 64 1.44 0.08 -1.13
N LEU A 65 1.68 0.75 -2.23
CA LEU A 65 2.16 0.11 -3.45
C LEU A 65 3.55 0.62 -3.82
N ASP A 66 4.54 -0.28 -3.78
CA ASP A 66 5.85 0.02 -4.32
C ASP A 66 5.76 0.03 -5.86
N LEU A 67 6.18 1.12 -6.46
CA LEU A 67 6.11 1.26 -7.92
C LEU A 67 7.24 0.52 -8.65
N ASN A 68 8.24 0.06 -7.93
CA ASN A 68 9.42 -0.60 -8.51
C ASN A 68 9.37 -2.13 -8.32
N LEU A 69 8.21 -2.73 -8.58
CA LEU A 69 8.03 -4.18 -8.44
C LEU A 69 8.67 -4.94 -9.61
N PRO A 70 9.28 -6.12 -9.34
CA PRO A 70 10.04 -6.83 -10.36
C PRO A 70 9.20 -7.56 -11.40
N LYS A 71 8.09 -8.17 -11.03
CA LYS A 71 7.31 -9.01 -11.93
C LYS A 71 6.14 -8.29 -12.56
N LEU A 72 5.25 -7.78 -11.74
CA LEU A 72 4.09 -7.06 -12.20
C LEU A 72 4.31 -5.60 -11.84
N ASP A 73 4.44 -4.76 -12.86
CA ASP A 73 4.65 -3.33 -12.71
C ASP A 73 3.57 -2.73 -11.81
N GLY A 74 3.96 -1.79 -10.95
CA GLY A 74 3.00 -1.08 -10.08
C GLY A 74 1.83 -0.48 -10.84
N ARG A 75 2.04 -0.02 -12.06
CA ARG A 75 0.95 0.53 -12.89
C ARG A 75 -0.04 -0.56 -13.28
N GLU A 76 0.44 -1.76 -13.58
CA GLU A 76 -0.44 -2.88 -13.92
C GLU A 76 -1.28 -3.29 -12.71
N VAL A 77 -0.68 -3.27 -11.51
CA VAL A 77 -1.41 -3.52 -10.27
C VAL A 77 -2.50 -2.47 -10.08
N MET A 78 -2.18 -1.19 -10.30
CA MET A 78 -3.16 -0.11 -10.20
C MET A 78 -4.30 -0.29 -11.17
N GLN A 79 -3.99 -0.63 -12.42
CA GLN A 79 -5.03 -0.87 -13.43
C GLN A 79 -5.95 -2.00 -12.99
N ALA A 80 -5.41 -3.08 -12.47
CA ALA A 80 -6.20 -4.22 -12.01
C ALA A 80 -7.10 -3.82 -10.82
N ILE A 81 -6.58 -3.06 -9.88
CA ILE A 81 -7.35 -2.59 -8.72
C ILE A 81 -8.51 -1.69 -9.18
N ARG A 82 -8.24 -0.75 -10.08
CA ARG A 82 -9.26 0.21 -10.54
C ARG A 82 -10.26 -0.38 -11.53
N ALA A 83 -9.89 -1.44 -12.23
CA ALA A 83 -10.78 -2.12 -13.18
C ALA A 83 -11.83 -3.00 -12.50
N ASP A 84 -11.58 -3.45 -11.28
CA ASP A 84 -12.49 -4.35 -10.58
C ASP A 84 -13.45 -3.55 -9.69
N PRO A 85 -14.76 -3.69 -9.87
CA PRO A 85 -15.73 -2.98 -9.02
C PRO A 85 -15.57 -3.25 -7.53
N ALA A 86 -15.03 -4.42 -7.15
CA ALA A 86 -14.85 -4.77 -5.75
C ALA A 86 -13.70 -4.01 -5.09
N THR A 87 -12.71 -3.57 -5.87
CA THR A 87 -11.48 -2.95 -5.32
C THR A 87 -11.23 -1.52 -5.81
N ARG A 88 -11.99 -1.02 -6.77
CA ARG A 88 -11.69 0.27 -7.39
C ARG A 88 -11.79 1.48 -6.46
N HIS A 89 -12.41 1.33 -5.31
CA HIS A 89 -12.51 2.44 -4.33
C HIS A 89 -11.42 2.42 -3.27
N LEU A 90 -10.55 1.40 -3.28
CA LEU A 90 -9.52 1.30 -2.25
C LEU A 90 -8.58 2.49 -2.33
N PRO A 91 -8.26 3.13 -1.19
CA PRO A 91 -7.22 4.14 -1.20
C PRO A 91 -5.86 3.48 -1.44
N VAL A 92 -5.09 4.04 -2.36
CA VAL A 92 -3.77 3.53 -2.71
C VAL A 92 -2.75 4.65 -2.61
N VAL A 93 -1.71 4.43 -1.82
CA VAL A 93 -0.59 5.35 -1.69
C VAL A 93 0.62 4.69 -2.33
N ALA A 94 1.19 5.36 -3.32
CA ALA A 94 2.39 4.86 -4.00
C ALA A 94 3.63 5.16 -3.19
N LEU A 95 4.56 4.19 -3.14
CA LEU A 95 5.88 4.36 -2.56
C LEU A 95 6.90 4.25 -3.67
N SER A 96 7.86 5.17 -3.73
CA SER A 96 8.92 5.13 -4.72
C SER A 96 10.15 5.86 -4.22
N SER A 97 11.32 5.44 -4.66
CA SER A 97 12.56 6.16 -4.38
C SER A 97 12.68 7.44 -5.22
N SER A 98 11.85 7.59 -6.25
CA SER A 98 11.89 8.75 -7.14
C SER A 98 11.10 9.93 -6.59
N GLY A 99 11.69 11.13 -6.61
CA GLY A 99 11.00 12.38 -6.34
C GLY A 99 10.80 13.21 -7.60
N GLU A 100 11.03 12.63 -8.79
CA GLU A 100 10.90 13.36 -10.04
C GLU A 100 9.45 13.71 -10.33
N PRO A 101 9.14 14.97 -10.72
CA PRO A 101 7.76 15.36 -10.99
C PRO A 101 7.07 14.51 -12.04
N PHE A 102 7.79 14.07 -13.07
CA PHE A 102 7.24 13.21 -14.09
C PHE A 102 6.73 11.89 -13.51
N ASP A 103 7.52 11.26 -12.64
CA ASP A 103 7.14 9.99 -12.02
C ASP A 103 5.94 10.16 -11.08
N ILE A 104 5.91 11.26 -10.34
CA ILE A 104 4.81 11.58 -9.45
C ILE A 104 3.52 11.77 -10.26
N ASP A 105 3.59 12.59 -11.31
CA ASP A 105 2.42 12.88 -12.17
C ASP A 105 1.91 11.61 -12.86
N THR A 106 2.83 10.76 -13.33
CA THR A 106 2.47 9.49 -13.97
C THR A 106 1.77 8.57 -12.99
N SER A 107 2.22 8.55 -11.73
CA SER A 107 1.59 7.74 -10.69
C SER A 107 0.16 8.18 -10.43
N PHE A 108 -0.08 9.48 -10.30
CA PHE A 108 -1.43 10.00 -10.11
C PHE A 108 -2.31 9.72 -11.32
N ALA A 109 -1.77 9.84 -12.54
CA ALA A 109 -2.49 9.50 -13.75
C ALA A 109 -2.89 8.02 -13.80
N SER A 110 -2.13 7.15 -13.12
CA SER A 110 -2.45 5.72 -13.02
C SER A 110 -3.53 5.42 -11.98
N GLY A 111 -3.95 6.39 -11.18
CA GLY A 111 -5.04 6.24 -10.24
C GLY A 111 -4.65 6.11 -8.77
N VAL A 112 -3.39 6.39 -8.39
CA VAL A 112 -3.03 6.42 -6.97
C VAL A 112 -3.63 7.67 -6.32
N ASP A 113 -3.94 7.56 -5.04
CA ASP A 113 -4.53 8.66 -4.28
C ASP A 113 -3.49 9.56 -3.65
N SER A 114 -2.30 9.05 -3.38
CA SER A 114 -1.21 9.82 -2.82
C SER A 114 0.12 9.16 -3.18
N TYR A 115 1.20 9.90 -2.98
CA TYR A 115 2.55 9.48 -3.35
C TYR A 115 3.49 9.81 -2.20
N LEU A 116 4.26 8.81 -1.75
CA LEU A 116 5.30 8.99 -0.75
C LEU A 116 6.64 8.61 -1.35
N GLN A 117 7.61 9.50 -1.22
CA GLN A 117 8.97 9.17 -1.60
C GLN A 117 9.62 8.35 -0.49
N LYS A 118 10.25 7.24 -0.85
CA LYS A 118 11.01 6.42 0.11
C LYS A 118 12.14 7.27 0.67
N PRO A 119 12.25 7.36 2.00
CA PRO A 119 13.18 8.30 2.61
C PRO A 119 14.58 7.72 2.72
N VAL A 120 15.55 8.63 2.79
CA VAL A 120 16.90 8.31 3.26
C VAL A 120 17.01 8.50 4.77
N ASP A 121 15.97 9.05 5.40
CA ASP A 121 15.95 9.42 6.83
C ASP A 121 14.74 8.76 7.48
N PHE A 122 15.00 7.87 8.45
CA PHE A 122 13.94 7.13 9.12
C PHE A 122 13.02 8.03 9.94
N ALA A 123 13.55 9.07 10.57
CA ALA A 123 12.73 10.00 11.35
C ALA A 123 11.68 10.68 10.45
N ARG A 124 12.07 11.05 9.24
CA ARG A 124 11.14 11.62 8.26
C ARG A 124 10.10 10.61 7.82
N PHE A 125 10.48 9.35 7.68
CA PHE A 125 9.55 8.28 7.30
C PHE A 125 8.47 8.10 8.37
N ILE A 126 8.86 8.16 9.64
CA ILE A 126 7.89 8.11 10.74
C ILE A 126 6.90 9.27 10.63
N GLU A 127 7.37 10.48 10.36
CA GLU A 127 6.49 11.63 10.18
C GLU A 127 5.53 11.45 9.00
N GLU A 128 6.02 10.90 7.89
CA GLU A 128 5.16 10.60 6.75
C GLU A 128 4.11 9.54 7.09
N MET A 129 4.47 8.55 7.90
CA MET A 129 3.52 7.54 8.37
C MET A 129 2.48 8.13 9.30
N ARG A 130 2.85 9.10 10.14
CA ARG A 130 1.89 9.81 10.99
C ARG A 130 0.87 10.58 10.14
N ARG A 131 1.33 11.23 9.08
CA ARG A 131 0.43 11.93 8.14
C ARG A 131 -0.48 10.96 7.42
N LEU A 132 0.04 9.84 6.98
CA LEU A 132 -0.72 8.79 6.33
C LEU A 132 -1.80 8.26 7.26
N ARG A 133 -1.44 8.01 8.52
CA ARG A 133 -2.40 7.59 9.53
C ARG A 133 -3.54 8.59 9.67
N ALA A 134 -3.18 9.87 9.85
CA ALA A 134 -4.18 10.93 10.03
C ALA A 134 -5.08 11.08 8.81
N GLN A 135 -4.51 10.97 7.63
CA GLN A 135 -5.23 11.19 6.38
C GLN A 135 -6.10 10.00 5.97
N TRP A 136 -5.62 8.77 6.16
CA TRP A 136 -6.26 7.58 5.60
C TRP A 136 -6.81 6.61 6.63
N LEU A 137 -6.27 6.58 7.84
CA LEU A 137 -6.62 5.58 8.84
C LEU A 137 -7.45 6.12 9.99
N ASP A 138 -7.21 7.37 10.41
CA ASP A 138 -7.94 8.01 11.52
C ASP A 138 -9.20 8.73 11.06
N VAL A 139 -9.24 9.18 9.82
CA VAL A 139 -10.28 10.06 9.28
C VAL A 139 -11.67 9.45 9.39
N ARG A 140 -11.75 8.15 9.42
CA ARG A 140 -13.04 7.46 9.43
C ARG A 140 -13.69 7.36 10.79
N GLY A 141 -12.99 7.80 11.83
CA GLY A 141 -13.50 7.72 13.19
C GLY A 141 -13.73 6.31 13.68
N ASN A 142 -13.03 5.38 13.13
CA ASN A 142 -13.22 3.96 13.44
C ASN A 142 -12.22 3.46 14.42
#